data_5b9f474a105711e28615ddc6d2de8601
#
_entry.id   5b9f474a105711e28615ddc6d2de8601
#
_cell.length_a   1.000
_cell.length_b   1.000
_cell.length_c   1.000
_cell.angle_alpha   90.00
_cell.angle_beta   90.00
_cell.angle_gamma   90.00
#
_symmetry.space_group_name_H-M   'P 1'
#
loop_
_entity.id
_entity.type
_entity.pdbx_description
1 polymer ?
#
loop_
_entity_poly.entity_id
_entity_poly.type
_entity_poly.pdbx_seq_one_letter_code
_entity_poly.pdbx_strand_id
1 'polypeptide(L)'
;ASVEWTVVSTEVEALQLEYAWIKEFDPRFNVRYRDDKSYPYLAVTMGEEFPRAQVLRGAKRKGTRYFGPYAHAWAIRETLDLALRVFPVRTCSSGVFKRASQVGRPCLLGYIDKCSAPCVGRVDAQRHREIAEDFCDFMAGETGRFVTRLTREMKDAAAELDFERAARLRDDIGALERVLEKSAVVLPDATDADVFALAED
;
A
#
# COMPACT_ATOMS: atom_id res chain seq x y z
N ALA A 1 38.54 -19.35 17.66
CA ALA A 1 37.22 -18.80 17.52
C ALA A 1 37.22 -17.44 18.23
N SER A 2 36.81 -16.38 17.57
CA SER A 2 36.63 -15.04 18.15
C SER A 2 35.14 -14.80 18.39
N VAL A 3 34.85 -14.01 19.41
CA VAL A 3 33.50 -13.49 19.68
C VAL A 3 33.59 -11.99 19.55
N GLU A 4 32.74 -11.43 18.73
CA GLU A 4 32.58 -9.99 18.53
C GLU A 4 31.20 -9.58 19.00
N TRP A 5 31.08 -8.37 19.55
CA TRP A 5 29.81 -7.82 19.99
C TRP A 5 29.73 -6.34 19.69
N THR A 6 28.51 -5.85 19.50
CA THR A 6 28.22 -4.42 19.34
C THR A 6 27.17 -4.03 20.36
N VAL A 7 27.41 -2.91 21.04
CA VAL A 7 26.45 -2.34 21.98
C VAL A 7 25.60 -1.33 21.25
N VAL A 8 24.28 -1.43 21.42
CA VAL A 8 23.27 -0.52 20.85
C VAL A 8 22.41 0.05 21.96
N SER A 9 21.66 1.11 21.68
CA SER A 9 20.93 1.86 22.72
C SER A 9 19.59 1.22 23.09
N THR A 10 18.97 0.48 22.15
CA THR A 10 17.64 -0.09 22.34
C THR A 10 17.56 -1.56 21.88
N GLU A 11 16.60 -2.31 22.43
CA GLU A 11 16.30 -3.67 22.00
C GLU A 11 15.90 -3.73 20.50
N VAL A 12 15.18 -2.72 20.03
CA VAL A 12 14.76 -2.63 18.63
C VAL A 12 15.97 -2.51 17.70
N GLU A 13 16.94 -1.67 18.05
CA GLU A 13 18.20 -1.53 17.29
C GLU A 13 19.00 -2.84 17.30
N ALA A 14 19.03 -3.54 18.43
CA ALA A 14 19.71 -4.84 18.52
C ALA A 14 19.09 -5.87 17.56
N LEU A 15 17.77 -5.95 17.51
CA LEU A 15 17.04 -6.84 16.60
C LEU A 15 17.23 -6.47 15.13
N GLN A 16 17.28 -5.18 14.81
CA GLN A 16 17.55 -4.70 13.44
C GLN A 16 18.98 -5.02 13.01
N LEU A 17 19.95 -4.82 13.91
CA LEU A 17 21.36 -5.12 13.65
C LEU A 17 21.58 -6.64 13.49
N GLU A 18 20.99 -7.46 14.38
CA GLU A 18 21.00 -8.92 14.24
C GLU A 18 20.45 -9.35 12.89
N TYR A 19 19.29 -8.80 12.50
CA TYR A 19 18.70 -9.11 11.20
C TYR A 19 19.60 -8.74 10.03
N ALA A 20 20.19 -7.52 10.05
CA ALA A 20 21.11 -7.06 9.03
C ALA A 20 22.32 -8.00 8.89
N TRP A 21 22.94 -8.36 10.01
CA TRP A 21 24.08 -9.26 10.01
C TRP A 21 23.75 -10.68 9.56
N ILE A 22 22.58 -11.22 9.93
CA ILE A 22 22.14 -12.53 9.43
C ILE A 22 22.02 -12.51 7.89
N LYS A 23 21.55 -11.41 7.31
CA LYS A 23 21.43 -11.26 5.86
C LYS A 23 22.77 -11.05 5.17
N GLU A 24 23.68 -10.30 5.80
CA GLU A 24 25.00 -10.01 5.26
C GLU A 24 25.95 -11.21 5.33
N PHE A 25 26.01 -11.88 6.49
CA PHE A 25 27.00 -12.93 6.76
C PHE A 25 26.46 -14.36 6.58
N ASP A 26 25.17 -14.54 6.36
CA ASP A 26 24.48 -15.84 6.23
C ASP A 26 24.98 -16.92 7.22
N PRO A 27 24.96 -16.67 8.54
CA PRO A 27 25.59 -17.51 9.52
C PRO A 27 24.95 -18.91 9.60
N ARG A 28 25.78 -19.96 9.58
CA ARG A 28 25.37 -21.36 9.45
C ARG A 28 24.34 -21.83 10.47
N PHE A 29 24.39 -21.31 11.69
CA PHE A 29 23.59 -21.80 12.82
C PHE A 29 22.34 -20.95 13.11
N ASN A 30 22.16 -19.83 12.43
CA ASN A 30 20.93 -19.03 12.56
C ASN A 30 19.85 -19.65 11.70
N VAL A 31 18.82 -20.23 12.33
CA VAL A 31 17.66 -20.82 11.65
C VAL A 31 16.60 -19.76 11.35
N ARG A 32 16.39 -18.82 12.29
CA ARG A 32 15.49 -17.68 12.08
C ARG A 32 16.13 -16.67 11.13
N TYR A 33 15.31 -15.98 10.35
CA TYR A 33 15.70 -14.94 9.37
C TYR A 33 16.55 -15.41 8.19
N ARG A 34 17.03 -16.66 8.18
CA ARG A 34 17.65 -17.28 6.98
C ARG A 34 16.63 -17.64 5.91
N ASP A 35 15.39 -17.89 6.36
CA ASP A 35 14.32 -18.28 5.45
C ASP A 35 14.14 -17.18 4.38
N ASP A 36 14.17 -17.58 3.11
CA ASP A 36 13.98 -16.75 1.91
C ASP A 36 12.57 -16.13 1.81
N LYS A 37 11.86 -16.02 2.92
CA LYS A 37 10.61 -15.28 2.95
C LYS A 37 10.91 -13.81 2.70
N SER A 38 11.04 -13.50 1.42
CA SER A 38 11.10 -12.12 0.97
C SER A 38 9.95 -11.32 1.62
N TYR A 39 10.27 -10.12 2.07
CA TYR A 39 9.27 -9.21 2.60
C TYR A 39 8.10 -9.07 1.63
N PRO A 40 6.88 -8.98 2.13
CA PRO A 40 5.74 -8.70 1.30
C PRO A 40 5.77 -7.26 0.79
N TYR A 41 5.35 -7.10 -0.46
CA TYR A 41 5.16 -5.82 -1.12
C TYR A 41 3.68 -5.63 -1.46
N LEU A 42 3.22 -4.40 -1.41
CA LEU A 42 2.03 -4.00 -2.11
C LEU A 42 2.40 -3.79 -3.58
N ALA A 43 1.76 -4.51 -4.48
CA ALA A 43 2.06 -4.50 -5.90
C ALA A 43 0.83 -4.12 -6.71
N VAL A 44 1.01 -3.25 -7.72
CA VAL A 44 -0.03 -2.85 -8.67
C VAL A 44 0.40 -3.25 -10.08
N THR A 45 -0.37 -4.13 -10.73
CA THR A 45 -0.05 -4.70 -12.04
C THR A 45 -0.41 -3.73 -13.17
N MET A 46 0.39 -2.66 -13.35
CA MET A 46 0.13 -1.62 -14.36
C MET A 46 0.22 -2.13 -15.81
N GLY A 47 0.84 -3.28 -16.06
CA GLY A 47 0.91 -3.92 -17.37
C GLY A 47 -0.37 -4.65 -17.80
N GLU A 48 -1.35 -4.82 -16.89
CA GLU A 48 -2.64 -5.42 -17.22
C GLU A 48 -3.61 -4.37 -17.79
N GLU A 49 -4.58 -4.80 -18.59
CA GLU A 49 -5.67 -3.94 -19.10
C GLU A 49 -6.44 -3.29 -17.93
N PHE A 50 -6.77 -4.08 -16.93
CA PHE A 50 -7.33 -3.62 -15.66
C PHE A 50 -6.33 -3.84 -14.53
N PRO A 51 -5.53 -2.85 -14.14
CA PRO A 51 -4.55 -2.95 -13.05
C PRO A 51 -5.14 -3.53 -11.77
N ARG A 52 -4.33 -4.32 -11.06
CA ARG A 52 -4.73 -5.00 -9.83
C ARG A 52 -3.77 -4.69 -8.69
N ALA A 53 -4.33 -4.28 -7.55
CA ALA A 53 -3.58 -4.18 -6.31
C ALA A 53 -3.58 -5.52 -5.57
N GLN A 54 -2.40 -5.99 -5.15
CA GLN A 54 -2.24 -7.28 -4.47
C GLN A 54 -0.99 -7.32 -3.61
N VAL A 55 -0.96 -8.25 -2.65
CA VAL A 55 0.23 -8.53 -1.86
C VAL A 55 1.06 -9.58 -2.59
N LEU A 56 2.32 -9.27 -2.88
CA LEU A 56 3.28 -10.18 -3.51
C LEU A 56 4.53 -10.34 -2.65
N ARG A 57 5.20 -11.47 -2.85
CA ARG A 57 6.54 -11.78 -2.31
C ARG A 57 7.42 -12.29 -3.45
N GLY A 58 8.74 -12.23 -3.24
CA GLY A 58 9.71 -12.73 -4.20
C GLY A 58 10.06 -11.74 -5.32
N ALA A 59 10.54 -12.24 -6.45
CA ALA A 59 11.08 -11.43 -7.52
C ALA A 59 10.07 -10.43 -8.12
N LYS A 60 10.52 -9.21 -8.32
CA LYS A 60 9.73 -8.14 -8.94
C LYS A 60 9.47 -8.47 -10.43
N ARG A 61 8.25 -8.20 -10.90
CA ARG A 61 7.80 -8.47 -12.27
C ARG A 61 7.76 -7.19 -13.09
N LYS A 62 8.14 -7.26 -14.35
CA LYS A 62 8.02 -6.12 -15.30
C LYS A 62 6.56 -5.67 -15.43
N GLY A 63 6.33 -4.38 -15.56
CA GLY A 63 4.98 -3.82 -15.67
C GLY A 63 4.18 -3.79 -14.37
N THR A 64 4.84 -4.01 -13.22
CA THR A 64 4.23 -3.94 -11.89
C THR A 64 4.96 -2.89 -11.06
N ARG A 65 4.21 -1.99 -10.42
CA ARG A 65 4.75 -1.05 -9.42
C ARG A 65 4.69 -1.69 -8.05
N TYR A 66 5.75 -1.51 -7.26
CA TYR A 66 5.90 -2.11 -5.93
C TYR A 66 6.08 -1.02 -4.89
N PHE A 67 5.42 -1.20 -3.74
CA PHE A 67 5.51 -0.33 -2.57
C PHE A 67 5.87 -1.17 -1.35
N GLY A 68 6.71 -0.66 -0.51
CA GLY A 68 7.31 -1.36 0.62
C GLY A 68 8.79 -1.65 0.34
N PRO A 69 9.46 -2.51 1.09
CA PRO A 69 8.90 -3.70 1.79
C PRO A 69 8.13 -3.38 3.07
N TYR A 70 7.19 -4.25 3.41
CA TYR A 70 6.45 -4.18 4.66
C TYR A 70 6.88 -5.32 5.59
N ALA A 71 6.94 -5.07 6.90
CA ALA A 71 7.27 -6.09 7.87
C ALA A 71 6.26 -7.25 7.85
N HIS A 72 4.98 -6.96 7.65
CA HIS A 72 3.91 -7.95 7.69
C HIS A 72 2.86 -7.74 6.60
N ALA A 73 2.37 -8.85 6.03
CA ALA A 73 1.32 -8.83 5.01
C ALA A 73 -0.02 -8.27 5.52
N TRP A 74 -0.31 -8.37 6.83
CA TRP A 74 -1.52 -7.78 7.39
C TRP A 74 -1.48 -6.24 7.36
N ALA A 75 -0.32 -5.63 7.59
CA ALA A 75 -0.15 -4.18 7.51
C ALA A 75 -0.46 -3.67 6.09
N ILE A 76 -0.02 -4.40 5.05
CA ILE A 76 -0.37 -4.07 3.66
C ILE A 76 -1.87 -4.14 3.43
N ARG A 77 -2.53 -5.17 3.94
CA ARG A 77 -3.98 -5.34 3.76
C ARG A 77 -4.77 -4.22 4.44
N GLU A 78 -4.34 -3.80 5.61
CA GLU A 78 -4.95 -2.69 6.33
C GLU A 78 -4.75 -1.37 5.58
N THR A 79 -3.53 -1.07 5.14
CA THR A 79 -3.20 0.09 4.30
C THR A 79 -4.03 0.09 3.01
N LEU A 80 -4.10 -1.06 2.34
CA LEU A 80 -4.88 -1.22 1.11
C LEU A 80 -6.38 -1.00 1.37
N ASP A 81 -6.94 -1.58 2.43
CA ASP A 81 -8.37 -1.44 2.76
C ASP A 81 -8.77 0.01 3.01
N LEU A 82 -7.91 0.79 3.66
CA LEU A 82 -8.11 2.23 3.86
C LEU A 82 -8.02 3.00 2.53
N ALA A 83 -6.99 2.73 1.74
CA ALA A 83 -6.77 3.45 0.48
C ALA A 83 -7.85 3.13 -0.59
N LEU A 84 -8.43 1.93 -0.57
CA LEU A 84 -9.51 1.55 -1.50
C LEU A 84 -10.79 2.36 -1.31
N ARG A 85 -10.98 3.08 -0.23
CA ARG A 85 -12.11 4.00 -0.04
C ARG A 85 -12.03 5.20 -0.99
N VAL A 86 -10.81 5.66 -1.27
CA VAL A 86 -10.55 6.81 -2.15
C VAL A 86 -10.16 6.38 -3.55
N PHE A 87 -9.38 5.31 -3.65
CA PHE A 87 -8.89 4.75 -4.91
C PHE A 87 -9.44 3.34 -5.10
N PRO A 88 -10.64 3.17 -5.66
CA PRO A 88 -11.32 1.88 -5.75
C PRO A 88 -10.72 0.97 -6.84
N VAL A 89 -9.43 0.63 -6.69
CA VAL A 89 -8.70 -0.29 -7.57
C VAL A 89 -9.14 -1.72 -7.31
N ARG A 90 -9.23 -2.55 -8.33
CA ARG A 90 -9.56 -3.96 -8.12
C ARG A 90 -8.45 -4.71 -7.38
N THR A 91 -8.84 -5.65 -6.53
CA THR A 91 -7.92 -6.55 -5.80
C THR A 91 -8.15 -8.03 -6.12
N CYS A 92 -9.26 -8.34 -6.79
CA CYS A 92 -9.65 -9.71 -7.11
C CYS A 92 -8.71 -10.38 -8.12
N SER A 93 -8.61 -11.71 -8.06
CA SER A 93 -7.87 -12.50 -9.05
C SER A 93 -8.54 -12.45 -10.42
N SER A 94 -7.77 -12.77 -11.48
CA SER A 94 -8.29 -12.81 -12.85
C SER A 94 -9.44 -13.81 -13.02
N GLY A 95 -9.44 -14.93 -12.26
CA GLY A 95 -10.54 -15.88 -12.26
C GLY A 95 -11.83 -15.31 -11.65
N VAL A 96 -11.73 -14.59 -10.53
CA VAL A 96 -12.88 -13.91 -9.91
C VAL A 96 -13.40 -12.79 -10.81
N PHE A 97 -12.50 -12.02 -11.44
CA PHE A 97 -12.85 -10.98 -12.41
C PHE A 97 -13.67 -11.55 -13.57
N LYS A 98 -13.15 -12.60 -14.22
CA LYS A 98 -13.82 -13.26 -15.35
C LYS A 98 -15.19 -13.83 -14.96
N ARG A 99 -15.29 -14.47 -13.79
CA ARG A 99 -16.56 -14.99 -13.29
C ARG A 99 -17.58 -13.87 -13.04
N ALA A 100 -17.16 -12.76 -12.42
CA ALA A 100 -18.04 -11.62 -12.18
C ALA A 100 -18.56 -11.00 -13.49
N SER A 101 -17.67 -10.90 -14.51
CA SER A 101 -18.04 -10.45 -15.85
C SER A 101 -19.08 -11.37 -16.50
N GLN A 102 -18.92 -12.69 -16.40
CA GLN A 102 -19.88 -13.66 -16.95
C GLN A 102 -21.25 -13.61 -16.26
N VAL A 103 -21.25 -13.43 -14.94
CA VAL A 103 -22.50 -13.39 -14.14
C VAL A 103 -23.17 -12.01 -14.21
N GLY A 104 -22.46 -10.96 -14.64
CA GLY A 104 -22.96 -9.58 -14.66
C GLY A 104 -23.14 -8.98 -13.26
N ARG A 105 -22.47 -9.51 -12.23
CA ARG A 105 -22.55 -9.03 -10.85
C ARG A 105 -21.17 -8.84 -10.26
N PRO A 106 -20.87 -7.64 -9.68
CA PRO A 106 -19.59 -7.40 -9.03
C PRO A 106 -19.48 -8.21 -7.73
N CYS A 107 -18.25 -8.32 -7.21
CA CYS A 107 -18.01 -8.84 -5.87
C CYS A 107 -18.40 -7.80 -4.79
N LEU A 108 -18.35 -8.21 -3.51
CA LEU A 108 -18.69 -7.34 -2.37
C LEU A 108 -18.00 -5.97 -2.43
N LEU A 109 -16.70 -5.92 -2.79
CA LEU A 109 -15.98 -4.65 -2.89
C LEU A 109 -16.58 -3.69 -3.91
N GLY A 110 -17.16 -4.20 -5.00
CA GLY A 110 -17.89 -3.38 -5.96
C GLY A 110 -19.24 -2.88 -5.44
N TYR A 111 -19.87 -3.58 -4.50
CA TYR A 111 -21.12 -3.11 -3.87
C TYR A 111 -20.89 -2.06 -2.78
N ILE A 112 -19.76 -2.12 -2.09
CA ILE A 112 -19.38 -1.16 -1.02
C ILE A 112 -18.42 -0.07 -1.50
N ASP A 113 -18.36 0.15 -2.81
CA ASP A 113 -17.57 1.17 -3.52
C ASP A 113 -16.05 1.16 -3.24
N LYS A 114 -15.52 0.05 -2.69
CA LYS A 114 -14.06 -0.19 -2.56
C LYS A 114 -13.44 -0.79 -3.82
N CYS A 115 -14.20 -0.92 -4.90
CA CYS A 115 -13.74 -1.31 -6.23
C CYS A 115 -14.63 -0.64 -7.27
N SER A 116 -14.04 -0.02 -8.26
CA SER A 116 -14.74 0.62 -9.39
C SER A 116 -15.54 -0.35 -10.27
N ALA A 117 -15.47 -1.67 -9.96
CA ALA A 117 -16.18 -2.77 -10.61
C ALA A 117 -16.06 -2.80 -12.16
N PRO A 118 -14.84 -2.74 -12.72
CA PRO A 118 -14.62 -2.79 -14.17
C PRO A 118 -15.07 -4.14 -14.77
N CYS A 119 -15.13 -5.19 -13.96
CA CYS A 119 -15.60 -6.52 -14.38
C CYS A 119 -17.05 -6.55 -14.88
N VAL A 120 -17.86 -5.57 -14.49
CA VAL A 120 -19.28 -5.43 -14.93
C VAL A 120 -19.51 -4.13 -15.71
N GLY A 121 -18.44 -3.48 -16.17
CA GLY A 121 -18.51 -2.29 -17.02
C GLY A 121 -18.95 -1.01 -16.32
N ARG A 122 -18.86 -0.93 -14.96
CA ARG A 122 -19.15 0.34 -14.25
C ARG A 122 -18.16 1.45 -14.63
N VAL A 123 -16.93 1.07 -14.94
CA VAL A 123 -15.90 1.93 -15.51
C VAL A 123 -15.21 1.16 -16.65
N ASP A 124 -14.71 1.89 -17.63
CA ASP A 124 -13.89 1.35 -18.72
C ASP A 124 -12.43 1.12 -18.28
N ALA A 125 -11.62 0.56 -19.16
CA ALA A 125 -10.22 0.26 -18.88
C ALA A 125 -9.39 1.54 -18.65
N GLN A 126 -9.68 2.61 -19.38
CA GLN A 126 -8.97 3.88 -19.23
C GLN A 126 -9.23 4.49 -17.85
N ARG A 127 -10.51 4.58 -17.47
CA ARG A 127 -10.87 5.14 -16.16
C ARG A 127 -10.34 4.29 -14.99
N HIS A 128 -10.38 2.96 -15.11
CA HIS A 128 -9.80 2.09 -14.09
C HIS A 128 -8.28 2.26 -13.97
N ARG A 129 -7.59 2.47 -15.09
CA ARG A 129 -6.15 2.74 -15.14
C ARG A 129 -5.82 4.07 -14.44
N GLU A 130 -6.57 5.13 -14.70
CA GLU A 130 -6.39 6.43 -14.04
C GLU A 130 -6.53 6.31 -12.51
N ILE A 131 -7.52 5.55 -12.03
CA ILE A 131 -7.69 5.26 -10.59
C ILE A 131 -6.46 4.53 -10.04
N ALA A 132 -5.91 3.57 -10.79
CA ALA A 132 -4.72 2.83 -10.36
C ALA A 132 -3.45 3.68 -10.40
N GLU A 133 -3.32 4.62 -11.33
CA GLU A 133 -2.25 5.61 -11.41
C GLU A 133 -2.31 6.56 -10.22
N ASP A 134 -3.47 7.16 -9.95
CA ASP A 134 -3.71 8.00 -8.78
C ASP A 134 -3.36 7.27 -7.46
N PHE A 135 -3.75 6.00 -7.34
CA PHE A 135 -3.37 5.16 -6.20
C PHE A 135 -1.86 4.98 -6.10
N CYS A 136 -1.19 4.71 -7.22
CA CYS A 136 0.25 4.55 -7.26
C CYS A 136 1.01 5.84 -6.90
N ASP A 137 0.53 6.98 -7.36
CA ASP A 137 1.13 8.29 -7.09
C ASP A 137 0.95 8.66 -5.60
N PHE A 138 -0.23 8.39 -5.04
CA PHE A 138 -0.47 8.54 -3.60
C PHE A 138 0.50 7.67 -2.78
N MET A 139 0.65 6.39 -3.15
CA MET A 139 1.58 5.46 -2.46
C MET A 139 3.05 5.82 -2.67
N ALA A 140 3.38 6.58 -3.71
CA ALA A 140 4.72 7.14 -3.96
C ALA A 140 5.00 8.44 -3.17
N GLY A 141 4.02 8.96 -2.40
CA GLY A 141 4.18 10.14 -1.56
C GLY A 141 3.54 11.43 -2.11
N GLU A 142 2.94 11.41 -3.30
CA GLU A 142 2.22 12.57 -3.86
C GLU A 142 0.85 12.77 -3.19
N THR A 143 0.85 12.96 -1.88
CA THR A 143 -0.36 12.91 -1.06
C THR A 143 -1.13 14.23 -1.03
N GLY A 144 -0.41 15.35 -1.10
CA GLY A 144 -1.00 16.69 -0.92
C GLY A 144 -2.11 17.02 -1.90
N ARG A 145 -1.96 16.62 -3.18
CA ARG A 145 -2.98 16.90 -4.21
C ARG A 145 -4.31 16.19 -3.91
N PHE A 146 -4.26 14.98 -3.37
CA PHE A 146 -5.46 14.19 -3.06
C PHE A 146 -6.18 14.75 -1.83
N VAL A 147 -5.46 15.04 -0.75
CA VAL A 147 -6.03 15.64 0.46
C VAL A 147 -6.62 17.01 0.15
N THR A 148 -5.94 17.86 -0.63
CA THR A 148 -6.46 19.17 -1.04
C THR A 148 -7.73 19.04 -1.85
N ARG A 149 -7.78 18.11 -2.82
CA ARG A 149 -8.97 17.84 -3.64
C ARG A 149 -10.17 17.42 -2.78
N LEU A 150 -9.98 16.40 -1.93
CA LEU A 150 -11.05 15.89 -1.07
C LEU A 150 -11.53 16.94 -0.07
N THR A 151 -10.63 17.76 0.48
CA THR A 151 -10.98 18.85 1.39
C THR A 151 -11.85 19.90 0.69
N ARG A 152 -11.54 20.23 -0.56
CA ARG A 152 -12.38 21.14 -1.36
C ARG A 152 -13.76 20.53 -1.61
N GLU A 153 -13.83 19.29 -2.11
CA GLU A 153 -15.08 18.59 -2.37
C GLU A 153 -15.95 18.44 -1.11
N MET A 154 -15.31 18.22 0.05
CA MET A 154 -16.02 18.18 1.34
C MET A 154 -16.67 19.52 1.70
N LYS A 155 -15.93 20.64 1.48
CA LYS A 155 -16.45 21.99 1.73
C LYS A 155 -17.58 22.34 0.77
N ASP A 156 -17.44 21.96 -0.50
CA ASP A 156 -18.47 22.18 -1.52
C ASP A 156 -19.76 21.41 -1.19
N ALA A 157 -19.64 20.13 -0.81
CA ALA A 157 -20.76 19.32 -0.36
C ALA A 157 -21.45 19.91 0.89
N ALA A 158 -20.68 20.42 1.84
CA ALA A 158 -21.24 21.07 3.02
C ALA A 158 -21.98 22.38 2.67
N ALA A 159 -21.46 23.15 1.71
CA ALA A 159 -22.13 24.37 1.23
C ALA A 159 -23.44 24.08 0.49
N GLU A 160 -23.53 22.92 -0.18
CA GLU A 160 -24.73 22.39 -0.83
C GLU A 160 -25.71 21.72 0.16
N LEU A 161 -25.38 21.71 1.47
CA LEU A 161 -26.11 21.05 2.55
C LEU A 161 -26.17 19.51 2.40
N ASP A 162 -25.32 18.91 1.57
CA ASP A 162 -25.13 17.45 1.47
C ASP A 162 -24.17 16.96 2.57
N PHE A 163 -24.69 16.95 3.80
CA PHE A 163 -23.90 16.59 4.99
C PHE A 163 -23.46 15.12 4.99
N GLU A 164 -24.23 14.23 4.36
CA GLU A 164 -23.83 12.81 4.23
C GLU A 164 -22.62 12.64 3.33
N ARG A 165 -22.58 13.35 2.21
CA ARG A 165 -21.42 13.36 1.31
C ARG A 165 -20.24 14.03 1.97
N ALA A 166 -20.43 15.17 2.65
CA ALA A 166 -19.35 15.85 3.38
C ALA A 166 -18.76 14.96 4.48
N ALA A 167 -19.59 14.22 5.23
CA ALA A 167 -19.13 13.29 6.26
C ALA A 167 -18.32 12.13 5.66
N ARG A 168 -18.75 11.56 4.53
CA ARG A 168 -17.98 10.52 3.82
C ARG A 168 -16.61 11.03 3.38
N LEU A 169 -16.54 12.21 2.78
CA LEU A 169 -15.28 12.83 2.33
C LEU A 169 -14.35 13.13 3.51
N ARG A 170 -14.87 13.58 4.65
CA ARG A 170 -14.08 13.75 5.90
C ARG A 170 -13.48 12.42 6.34
N ASP A 171 -14.27 11.36 6.35
CA ASP A 171 -13.82 10.02 6.76
C ASP A 171 -12.78 9.45 5.78
N ASP A 172 -12.89 9.78 4.50
CA ASP A 172 -11.93 9.41 3.46
C ASP A 172 -10.61 10.16 3.62
N ILE A 173 -10.62 11.45 3.95
CA ILE A 173 -9.43 12.22 4.31
C ILE A 173 -8.73 11.58 5.52
N GLY A 174 -9.46 11.30 6.60
CA GLY A 174 -8.89 10.62 7.77
C GLY A 174 -8.38 9.20 7.47
N ALA A 175 -8.93 8.50 6.47
CA ALA A 175 -8.39 7.22 6.01
C ALA A 175 -7.04 7.40 5.31
N LEU A 176 -6.89 8.41 4.44
CA LEU A 176 -5.62 8.72 3.77
C LEU A 176 -4.54 9.15 4.78
N GLU A 177 -4.87 9.98 5.75
CA GLU A 177 -3.94 10.39 6.81
C GLU A 177 -3.40 9.18 7.58
N ARG A 178 -4.27 8.24 7.97
CA ARG A 178 -3.84 6.98 8.62
C ARG A 178 -2.97 6.09 7.73
N VAL A 179 -3.17 6.10 6.42
CA VAL A 179 -2.27 5.39 5.48
C VAL A 179 -0.89 6.02 5.51
N LEU A 180 -0.79 7.34 5.56
CA LEU A 180 0.48 8.06 5.61
C LEU A 180 1.25 7.81 6.91
N GLU A 181 0.58 7.85 8.04
CA GLU A 181 1.19 7.55 9.35
C GLU A 181 1.76 6.12 9.40
N LYS A 182 1.09 5.15 8.74
CA LYS A 182 1.52 3.74 8.70
C LYS A 182 2.56 3.45 7.62
N SER A 183 2.62 4.26 6.59
CA SER A 183 3.64 4.18 5.56
C SER A 183 4.87 4.92 6.05
N ALA A 184 5.65 4.31 6.95
CA ALA A 184 7.00 4.77 7.21
C ALA A 184 7.70 4.94 5.86
N VAL A 185 8.34 6.09 5.67
CA VAL A 185 8.98 6.48 4.41
C VAL A 185 9.91 5.36 3.94
N VAL A 186 9.44 4.59 2.98
CA VAL A 186 10.29 3.61 2.30
C VAL A 186 10.90 4.35 1.11
N LEU A 187 12.15 4.71 1.25
CA LEU A 187 12.91 5.32 0.17
C LEU A 187 13.07 4.33 -0.98
N PRO A 188 13.12 4.80 -2.24
CA PRO A 188 13.41 3.94 -3.38
C PRO A 188 14.71 3.17 -3.18
N ASP A 189 14.77 1.92 -3.64
CA ASP A 189 15.99 1.13 -3.67
C ASP A 189 17.12 1.96 -4.33
N ALA A 190 18.27 2.11 -3.69
CA ALA A 190 19.42 2.92 -4.09
C ALA A 190 19.34 4.43 -3.74
N THR A 191 18.53 4.83 -2.79
CA THR A 191 18.61 6.18 -2.22
C THR A 191 19.50 6.15 -0.99
N ASP A 192 20.64 6.82 -1.04
CA ASP A 192 21.42 7.13 0.15
C ASP A 192 20.71 8.26 0.92
N ALA A 193 20.38 8.03 2.18
CA ALA A 193 19.69 9.00 3.00
C ALA A 193 20.19 8.96 4.44
N ASP A 194 20.50 10.15 4.97
CA ASP A 194 20.75 10.35 6.39
C ASP A 194 19.42 10.66 7.08
N VAL A 195 19.11 9.93 8.15
CA VAL A 195 17.88 10.14 8.93
C VAL A 195 18.26 10.73 10.29
N PHE A 196 17.76 11.94 10.56
CA PHE A 196 17.89 12.59 11.86
C PHE A 196 16.54 12.56 12.58
N ALA A 197 16.51 12.08 13.81
CA ALA A 197 15.32 12.08 14.66
C ALA A 197 15.61 12.87 15.95
N LEU A 198 14.67 13.71 16.35
CA LEU A 198 14.65 14.36 17.66
C LEU A 198 13.54 13.70 18.48
N ALA A 199 13.87 13.22 19.67
CA ALA A 199 12.91 12.79 20.67
C ALA A 199 12.88 13.82 21.79
N GLU A 200 11.70 14.29 22.19
CA GLU A 200 11.49 15.03 23.44
C GLU A 200 11.16 14.00 24.53
N ASP A 201 11.87 14.10 25.69
CA ASP A 201 11.62 13.29 26.88
C ASP A 201 10.38 13.78 27.64
#